data_e7115778525193c6a7203c72e63d196f
#
_entry.id   e7115778525193c6a7203c72e63d196f
#
_cell.length_a   1.000
_cell.length_b   1.000
_cell.length_c   1.000
_cell.angle_alpha   90.00
_cell.angle_beta   90.00
_cell.angle_gamma   90.00
#
_symmetry.space_group_name_H-M   'P 1'
#
loop_
_entity.id
_entity.type
_entity.pdbx_description
1 polymer ?
#
loop_
_entity_poly.entity_id
_entity_poly.type
_entity_poly.pdbx_seq_one_letter_code
_entity_poly.pdbx_strand_id
1 'polypeptide(L)'
;MTPSGVLERDFYDRDPRRVAVDLLGCVLVHETSEGLSSGVIVETEAYLCTDDPACHAYRGPDMRNRTIFGRPGLAYVYLAYGAHRLINANCEEEGKGSAVLIRALDPLEGLDLMTGRRGKPDLCTGPGKLTQALGIALDQDSHDLTQEPLTIRWGESPEGEIVSTTRIGISRGTELPYRYLVLDDANVSVPPKAIVERGLKRAERVP
;
A
#
# COMPACT_ATOMS: atom_id res chain seq x y z
N MET A 1 -19.33 5.21 5.63
CA MET A 1 -18.78 3.98 6.25
C MET A 1 -17.85 4.40 7.39
N THR A 2 -18.01 3.92 8.61
CA THR A 2 -17.11 4.23 9.72
C THR A 2 -16.12 3.07 9.85
N PRO A 3 -14.81 3.26 9.64
CA PRO A 3 -13.83 2.20 9.80
C PRO A 3 -13.91 1.65 11.23
N SER A 4 -13.99 0.32 11.38
CA SER A 4 -13.93 -0.32 12.70
C SER A 4 -12.46 -0.51 13.09
N GLY A 5 -12.12 -0.73 14.32
CA GLY A 5 -10.82 -1.04 14.92
C GLY A 5 -9.55 -0.95 14.05
N VAL A 6 -8.44 -0.56 14.66
CA VAL A 6 -7.12 -0.57 13.99
C VAL A 6 -6.67 -2.00 13.77
N LEU A 7 -6.00 -2.28 12.66
CA LEU A 7 -5.39 -3.59 12.40
C LEU A 7 -4.28 -3.85 13.42
N GLU A 8 -4.33 -5.02 14.04
CA GLU A 8 -3.33 -5.43 15.01
C GLU A 8 -2.06 -6.00 14.34
N ARG A 9 -0.99 -6.12 15.08
CA ARG A 9 0.31 -6.56 14.57
C ARG A 9 0.29 -7.93 13.88
N ASP A 10 -0.47 -8.87 14.43
CA ASP A 10 -0.61 -10.23 13.87
C ASP A 10 -1.22 -10.23 12.46
N PHE A 11 -1.96 -9.18 12.09
CA PHE A 11 -2.43 -9.01 10.71
C PHE A 11 -1.26 -8.88 9.74
N TYR A 12 -0.20 -8.19 10.12
CA TYR A 12 0.97 -7.93 9.28
C TYR A 12 2.02 -9.04 9.36
N ASP A 13 2.08 -9.80 10.46
CA ASP A 13 3.04 -10.90 10.66
C ASP A 13 2.65 -12.15 9.87
N ARG A 14 2.54 -11.99 8.56
CA ARG A 14 2.11 -13.01 7.61
C ARG A 14 2.81 -12.81 6.26
N ASP A 15 2.68 -13.80 5.37
CA ASP A 15 3.11 -13.70 3.99
C ASP A 15 2.60 -12.39 3.34
N PRO A 16 3.47 -11.55 2.76
CA PRO A 16 3.07 -10.25 2.21
C PRO A 16 2.05 -10.37 1.09
N ARG A 17 1.96 -11.49 0.37
CA ARG A 17 0.93 -11.71 -0.65
C ARG A 17 -0.45 -11.85 -0.06
N ARG A 18 -0.57 -12.49 1.12
CA ARG A 18 -1.83 -12.56 1.88
C ARG A 18 -2.20 -11.20 2.46
N VAL A 19 -1.24 -10.53 3.08
CA VAL A 19 -1.45 -9.18 3.61
C VAL A 19 -1.89 -8.23 2.50
N ALA A 20 -1.28 -8.29 1.31
CA ALA A 20 -1.63 -7.44 0.18
C ALA A 20 -3.08 -7.62 -0.29
N VAL A 21 -3.58 -8.86 -0.33
CA VAL A 21 -4.98 -9.16 -0.67
C VAL A 21 -5.92 -8.70 0.42
N ASP A 22 -5.60 -9.00 1.71
CA ASP A 22 -6.47 -8.71 2.84
C ASP A 22 -6.50 -7.20 3.20
N LEU A 23 -5.53 -6.42 2.74
CA LEU A 23 -5.54 -4.95 2.85
C LEU A 23 -6.55 -4.29 1.89
N LEU A 24 -6.96 -4.96 0.82
CA LEU A 24 -8.00 -4.40 -0.07
C LEU A 24 -9.34 -4.31 0.66
N GLY A 25 -9.92 -3.11 0.67
CA GLY A 25 -11.10 -2.78 1.45
C GLY A 25 -10.82 -2.24 2.85
N CYS A 26 -9.61 -2.40 3.40
CA CYS A 26 -9.20 -1.71 4.61
C CYS A 26 -9.03 -0.21 4.36
N VAL A 27 -9.05 0.60 5.42
CA VAL A 27 -9.00 2.06 5.35
C VAL A 27 -7.67 2.57 5.91
N LEU A 28 -6.89 3.26 5.07
CA LEU A 28 -5.72 4.02 5.50
C LEU A 28 -6.20 5.39 6.04
N VAL A 29 -5.83 5.71 7.28
CA VAL A 29 -6.24 6.92 8.00
C VAL A 29 -5.01 7.68 8.45
N HIS A 30 -4.97 8.98 8.21
CA HIS A 30 -3.94 9.87 8.74
C HIS A 30 -4.58 11.11 9.37
N GLU A 31 -4.37 11.28 10.67
CA GLU A 31 -4.77 12.46 11.42
C GLU A 31 -3.57 13.41 11.55
N THR A 32 -3.74 14.65 11.10
CA THR A 32 -2.71 15.69 11.15
C THR A 32 -3.25 16.91 11.90
N SER A 33 -2.40 17.90 12.18
CA SER A 33 -2.84 19.18 12.72
C SER A 33 -3.83 19.95 11.81
N GLU A 34 -3.89 19.59 10.52
CA GLU A 34 -4.83 20.18 9.57
C GLU A 34 -6.19 19.46 9.57
N GLY A 35 -6.25 18.25 10.14
CA GLY A 35 -7.44 17.40 10.20
C GLY A 35 -7.17 15.97 9.74
N LEU A 36 -8.24 15.18 9.71
CA LEU A 36 -8.23 13.78 9.30
C LEU A 36 -8.41 13.67 7.78
N SER A 37 -7.65 12.76 7.17
CA SER A 37 -7.82 12.32 5.79
C SER A 37 -7.73 10.79 5.72
N SER A 38 -8.60 10.15 4.92
CA SER A 38 -8.65 8.70 4.82
C SER A 38 -9.11 8.23 3.44
N GLY A 39 -8.80 6.97 3.10
CA GLY A 39 -9.28 6.34 1.89
C GLY A 39 -9.23 4.81 1.98
N VAL A 40 -10.16 4.17 1.25
CA VAL A 40 -10.24 2.71 1.14
C VAL A 40 -9.12 2.21 0.23
N ILE A 41 -8.37 1.23 0.65
CA ILE A 41 -7.27 0.62 -0.15
C ILE A 41 -7.89 -0.21 -1.28
N VAL A 42 -7.59 0.16 -2.52
CA VAL A 42 -8.11 -0.50 -3.73
C VAL A 42 -7.01 -1.14 -4.58
N GLU A 43 -5.73 -0.85 -4.27
CA GLU A 43 -4.59 -1.41 -5.00
C GLU A 43 -3.37 -1.55 -4.07
N THR A 44 -2.69 -2.70 -4.16
CA THR A 44 -1.50 -3.03 -3.37
C THR A 44 -0.46 -3.76 -4.22
N GLU A 45 0.80 -3.79 -3.76
CA GLU A 45 1.84 -4.67 -4.30
C GLU A 45 2.62 -5.33 -3.18
N ALA A 46 2.78 -6.65 -3.26
CA ALA A 46 3.63 -7.40 -2.33
C ALA A 46 5.09 -7.41 -2.81
N TYR A 47 6.01 -7.29 -1.85
CA TYR A 47 7.46 -7.37 -2.03
C TYR A 47 8.05 -8.34 -1.00
N LEU A 48 8.71 -9.38 -1.48
CA LEU A 48 9.26 -10.46 -0.66
C LEU A 48 10.77 -10.31 -0.52
N CYS A 49 11.29 -10.50 0.68
CA CYS A 49 12.73 -10.47 0.92
C CYS A 49 13.49 -11.53 0.10
N THR A 50 12.89 -12.71 -0.04
CA THR A 50 13.46 -13.83 -0.80
C THR A 50 12.74 -14.02 -2.13
N ASP A 51 13.47 -14.45 -3.16
CA ASP A 51 12.94 -14.78 -4.49
C ASP A 51 12.23 -13.62 -5.24
N ASP A 52 12.41 -12.38 -4.77
CA ASP A 52 11.86 -11.18 -5.39
C ASP A 52 12.93 -10.10 -5.63
N PRO A 53 13.59 -10.11 -6.77
CA PRO A 53 14.67 -9.15 -7.07
C PRO A 53 14.21 -7.70 -7.20
N ALA A 54 12.90 -7.41 -7.16
CA ALA A 54 12.35 -6.06 -7.08
C ALA A 54 12.26 -5.52 -5.64
N CYS A 55 12.31 -6.40 -4.63
CA CYS A 55 12.26 -6.00 -3.23
C CYS A 55 13.53 -5.26 -2.82
N HIS A 56 13.37 -4.17 -2.08
CA HIS A 56 14.51 -3.40 -1.54
C HIS A 56 15.38 -4.23 -0.59
N ALA A 57 14.79 -5.21 0.10
CA ALA A 57 15.50 -6.09 1.03
C ALA A 57 16.24 -7.25 0.35
N TYR A 58 16.03 -7.49 -0.95
CA TYR A 58 16.59 -8.64 -1.67
C TYR A 58 18.13 -8.80 -1.54
N ARG A 59 18.84 -7.69 -1.41
CA ARG A 59 20.32 -7.66 -1.26
C ARG A 59 20.79 -7.58 0.18
N GLY A 60 19.87 -7.68 1.14
CA GLY A 60 20.13 -7.48 2.55
C GLY A 60 19.98 -6.03 3.02
N PRO A 61 20.21 -5.78 4.32
CA PRO A 61 20.02 -4.46 4.92
C PRO A 61 21.12 -3.46 4.52
N ASP A 62 20.73 -2.22 4.29
CA ASP A 62 21.60 -1.06 4.14
C ASP A 62 21.04 0.16 4.92
N MET A 63 21.72 1.30 4.83
CA MET A 63 21.32 2.53 5.54
C MET A 63 19.97 3.10 5.05
N ARG A 64 19.53 2.77 3.85
CA ARG A 64 18.34 3.35 3.20
C ARG A 64 17.12 2.46 3.39
N ASN A 65 17.32 1.15 3.54
CA ASN A 65 16.24 0.17 3.60
C ASN A 65 16.07 -0.47 4.99
N ARG A 66 16.78 0.01 6.02
CA ARG A 66 16.75 -0.65 7.35
C ARG A 66 15.34 -0.78 7.93
N THR A 67 14.46 0.19 7.66
CA THR A 67 13.08 0.17 8.20
C THR A 67 12.28 -1.03 7.72
N ILE A 68 12.50 -1.50 6.48
CA ILE A 68 11.77 -2.67 5.96
C ILE A 68 12.11 -3.96 6.72
N PHE A 69 13.26 -4.02 7.42
CA PHE A 69 13.66 -5.14 8.29
C PHE A 69 13.14 -5.02 9.72
N GLY A 70 12.39 -3.97 10.04
CA GLY A 70 11.77 -3.78 11.34
C GLY A 70 10.57 -4.71 11.56
N ARG A 71 9.92 -4.56 12.71
CA ARG A 71 8.76 -5.36 13.10
C ARG A 71 7.62 -5.24 12.08
N PRO A 72 6.77 -6.28 11.94
CA PRO A 72 5.55 -6.21 11.13
C PRO A 72 4.65 -5.06 11.60
N GLY A 73 3.95 -4.41 10.67
CA GLY A 73 3.08 -3.28 10.94
C GLY A 73 3.80 -1.93 11.12
N LEU A 74 5.11 -1.85 10.93
CA LEU A 74 5.78 -0.55 10.78
C LEU A 74 5.57 0.00 9.36
N ALA A 75 5.38 1.30 9.26
CA ALA A 75 5.39 2.01 7.99
C ALA A 75 6.82 2.09 7.46
N TYR A 76 7.06 1.62 6.25
CA TYR A 76 8.28 1.87 5.52
C TYR A 76 8.00 2.95 4.46
N VAL A 77 8.45 4.18 4.75
CA VAL A 77 8.24 5.34 3.87
C VAL A 77 9.56 5.79 3.27
N TYR A 78 9.63 5.79 1.95
CA TYR A 78 10.84 6.18 1.25
C TYR A 78 10.58 7.14 0.09
N LEU A 79 11.64 7.79 -0.39
CA LEU A 79 11.60 8.71 -1.54
C LEU A 79 11.92 7.96 -2.82
N ALA A 80 10.93 7.82 -3.71
CA ALA A 80 11.08 7.23 -5.04
C ALA A 80 11.31 8.31 -6.09
N TYR A 81 12.23 8.03 -7.04
CA TYR A 81 12.54 8.92 -8.16
C TYR A 81 12.89 10.37 -7.76
N GLY A 82 13.38 10.56 -6.53
CA GLY A 82 13.75 11.88 -6.01
C GLY A 82 12.60 12.84 -5.70
N ALA A 83 11.35 12.45 -5.92
CA ALA A 83 10.21 13.36 -5.81
C ALA A 83 8.98 12.78 -5.08
N HIS A 84 8.77 11.48 -5.10
CA HIS A 84 7.55 10.84 -4.61
C HIS A 84 7.82 10.04 -3.34
N ARG A 85 7.04 10.28 -2.30
CA ARG A 85 7.03 9.44 -1.11
C ARG A 85 6.12 8.25 -1.36
N LEU A 86 6.56 7.06 -0.97
CA LEU A 86 5.77 5.84 -1.08
C LEU A 86 5.67 5.20 0.29
N ILE A 87 4.50 4.72 0.66
CA ILE A 87 4.24 4.07 1.94
C ILE A 87 4.01 2.57 1.75
N ASN A 88 4.69 1.79 2.58
CA ASN A 88 4.52 0.34 2.68
C ASN A 88 4.22 -0.05 4.13
N ALA A 89 3.54 -1.16 4.32
CA ALA A 89 3.42 -1.83 5.61
C ALA A 89 4.41 -3.01 5.65
N ASN A 90 5.30 -3.03 6.65
CA ASN A 90 6.20 -4.17 6.86
C ASN A 90 5.40 -5.42 7.19
N CYS A 91 5.84 -6.55 6.66
CA CYS A 91 5.24 -7.87 6.86
C CYS A 91 6.26 -8.87 7.37
N GLU A 92 5.75 -10.01 7.88
CA GLU A 92 6.55 -11.09 8.45
C GLU A 92 7.36 -10.65 9.69
N GLU A 93 8.00 -11.59 10.35
CA GLU A 93 8.79 -11.35 11.56
C GLU A 93 9.94 -10.35 11.33
N GLU A 94 10.32 -9.67 12.39
CA GLU A 94 11.45 -8.73 12.37
C GLU A 94 12.72 -9.38 11.80
N GLY A 95 13.39 -8.67 10.92
CA GLY A 95 14.60 -9.13 10.23
C GLY A 95 14.36 -9.74 8.83
N LYS A 96 13.13 -10.05 8.44
CA LYS A 96 12.84 -10.61 7.10
C LYS A 96 12.84 -9.59 5.96
N GLY A 97 12.39 -8.38 6.19
CA GLY A 97 12.43 -7.33 5.18
C GLY A 97 11.42 -7.47 4.05
N SER A 98 10.24 -7.99 4.33
CA SER A 98 9.11 -8.06 3.39
C SER A 98 8.10 -6.95 3.67
N ALA A 99 7.41 -6.46 2.64
CA ALA A 99 6.44 -5.38 2.80
C ALA A 99 5.35 -5.39 1.73
N VAL A 100 4.27 -4.66 2.01
CA VAL A 100 3.20 -4.37 1.05
C VAL A 100 3.15 -2.88 0.78
N LEU A 101 3.35 -2.48 -0.48
CA LEU A 101 3.16 -1.12 -0.96
C LEU A 101 1.67 -0.84 -1.12
N ILE A 102 1.19 0.26 -0.53
CA ILE A 102 -0.15 0.80 -0.78
C ILE A 102 -0.08 1.67 -2.03
N ARG A 103 -0.83 1.31 -3.09
CA ARG A 103 -0.69 1.95 -4.38
C ARG A 103 -1.78 2.94 -4.72
N ALA A 104 -3.02 2.65 -4.35
CA ALA A 104 -4.15 3.52 -4.63
C ALA A 104 -5.23 3.38 -3.56
N LEU A 105 -5.96 4.47 -3.37
CA LEU A 105 -7.09 4.55 -2.45
C LEU A 105 -8.30 5.13 -3.18
N ASP A 106 -9.50 4.66 -2.78
CA ASP A 106 -10.74 5.39 -2.99
C ASP A 106 -10.88 6.41 -1.85
N PRO A 107 -10.79 7.74 -2.11
CA PRO A 107 -10.84 8.76 -1.07
C PRO A 107 -12.14 8.73 -0.28
N LEU A 108 -12.07 8.74 1.07
CA LEU A 108 -13.22 8.58 1.95
C LEU A 108 -13.53 9.85 2.75
N GLU A 109 -12.57 10.35 3.54
CA GLU A 109 -12.73 11.54 4.38
C GLU A 109 -11.61 12.55 4.16
N GLY A 110 -11.86 13.84 4.42
CA GLY A 110 -10.86 14.89 4.25
C GLY A 110 -10.61 15.28 2.80
N LEU A 111 -11.61 15.19 1.91
CA LEU A 111 -11.49 15.47 0.47
C LEU A 111 -10.97 16.87 0.18
N ASP A 112 -11.40 17.87 0.96
CA ASP A 112 -10.94 19.27 0.81
C ASP A 112 -9.46 19.41 1.16
N LEU A 113 -8.99 18.74 2.22
CA LEU A 113 -7.57 18.68 2.59
C LEU A 113 -6.75 18.01 1.48
N MET A 114 -7.21 16.87 0.99
CA MET A 114 -6.55 16.15 -0.09
C MET A 114 -6.47 17.01 -1.35
N THR A 115 -7.57 17.68 -1.71
CA THR A 115 -7.63 18.57 -2.88
C THR A 115 -6.66 19.74 -2.72
N GLY A 116 -6.60 20.37 -1.55
CA GLY A 116 -5.64 21.43 -1.24
C GLY A 116 -4.19 20.97 -1.38
N ARG A 117 -3.84 19.81 -0.82
CA ARG A 117 -2.49 19.26 -0.89
C ARG A 117 -2.09 18.79 -2.29
N ARG A 118 -3.03 18.27 -3.08
CA ARG A 118 -2.80 17.77 -4.44
C ARG A 118 -2.83 18.87 -5.50
N GLY A 119 -3.73 19.85 -5.37
CA GLY A 119 -3.99 20.86 -6.40
C GLY A 119 -4.52 20.28 -7.73
N LYS A 120 -5.06 19.05 -7.71
CA LYS A 120 -5.54 18.29 -8.87
C LYS A 120 -6.72 17.42 -8.46
N PRO A 121 -7.69 17.13 -9.37
CA PRO A 121 -8.85 16.29 -9.05
C PRO A 121 -8.51 14.82 -8.80
N ASP A 122 -7.44 14.33 -9.39
CA ASP A 122 -6.94 12.98 -9.20
C ASP A 122 -6.18 12.90 -7.86
N LEU A 123 -6.85 12.44 -6.81
CA LEU A 123 -6.35 12.50 -5.44
C LEU A 123 -5.42 11.32 -5.11
N CYS A 124 -5.86 10.07 -5.31
CA CYS A 124 -5.19 8.90 -4.75
C CYS A 124 -4.94 7.75 -5.73
N THR A 125 -5.03 7.98 -7.06
CA THR A 125 -4.82 6.95 -8.09
C THR A 125 -3.34 6.68 -8.38
N GLY A 126 -2.55 6.47 -7.34
CA GLY A 126 -1.13 6.14 -7.43
C GLY A 126 -0.39 6.39 -6.13
N PRO A 127 0.73 5.67 -5.87
CA PRO A 127 1.37 5.62 -4.56
C PRO A 127 1.93 6.97 -4.11
N GLY A 128 2.51 7.75 -5.02
CA GLY A 128 2.97 9.11 -4.70
C GLY A 128 1.83 10.13 -4.59
N LYS A 129 0.68 9.87 -5.24
CA LYS A 129 -0.50 10.73 -5.15
C LYS A 129 -1.18 10.57 -3.80
N LEU A 130 -1.43 9.34 -3.36
CA LEU A 130 -2.07 9.07 -2.08
C LEU A 130 -1.24 9.61 -0.89
N THR A 131 0.08 9.47 -0.92
CA THR A 131 0.92 10.01 0.16
C THR A 131 0.86 11.53 0.21
N GLN A 132 0.86 12.20 -0.95
CA GLN A 132 0.65 13.65 -1.00
C GLN A 132 -0.75 14.04 -0.50
N ALA A 133 -1.80 13.33 -0.93
CA ALA A 133 -3.18 13.59 -0.54
C ALA A 133 -3.38 13.47 0.98
N LEU A 134 -2.85 12.40 1.58
CA LEU A 134 -2.98 12.16 3.02
C LEU A 134 -1.94 12.93 3.85
N GLY A 135 -1.01 13.67 3.24
CA GLY A 135 0.04 14.39 3.96
C GLY A 135 1.09 13.46 4.58
N ILE A 136 1.30 12.27 4.02
CA ILE A 136 2.31 11.31 4.50
C ILE A 136 3.69 11.76 3.97
N ALA A 137 4.64 11.94 4.90
CA ALA A 137 5.98 12.39 4.61
C ALA A 137 7.05 11.43 5.19
N LEU A 138 8.33 11.75 5.06
CA LEU A 138 9.41 10.86 5.49
C LEU A 138 9.53 10.72 7.02
N ASP A 139 8.94 11.62 7.78
CA ASP A 139 8.89 11.55 9.24
C ASP A 139 7.94 10.44 9.75
N GLN A 140 7.06 9.90 8.87
CA GLN A 140 6.30 8.70 9.16
C GLN A 140 7.07 7.40 8.85
N ASP A 141 8.33 7.46 8.36
CA ASP A 141 9.15 6.25 8.27
C ASP A 141 9.40 5.65 9.65
N SER A 142 9.19 4.35 9.81
CA SER A 142 9.23 3.63 11.09
C SER A 142 8.03 3.89 12.02
N HIS A 143 6.99 4.63 11.60
CA HIS A 143 5.76 4.77 12.38
C HIS A 143 5.04 3.43 12.54
N ASP A 144 4.49 3.17 13.72
CA ASP A 144 3.72 1.96 14.01
C ASP A 144 2.26 2.11 13.53
N LEU A 145 1.91 1.43 12.43
CA LEU A 145 0.56 1.48 11.83
C LEU A 145 -0.55 0.91 12.73
N THR A 146 -0.20 0.34 13.88
CA THR A 146 -1.15 -0.07 14.92
C THR A 146 -1.47 1.06 15.90
N GLN A 147 -0.88 2.25 15.71
CA GLN A 147 -0.99 3.41 16.59
C GLN A 147 -1.30 4.68 15.80
N GLU A 148 -2.08 5.58 16.40
CA GLU A 148 -2.29 6.93 15.85
C GLU A 148 -0.94 7.70 15.77
N PRO A 149 -0.81 8.66 14.88
CA PRO A 149 -1.84 9.28 14.04
C PRO A 149 -2.01 8.66 12.64
N LEU A 150 -1.20 7.67 12.25
CA LEU A 150 -1.27 7.02 10.93
C LEU A 150 -1.57 5.53 11.13
N THR A 151 -2.78 5.11 10.76
CA THR A 151 -3.26 3.74 11.02
C THR A 151 -3.88 3.11 9.78
N ILE A 152 -3.93 1.77 9.76
CA ILE A 152 -4.82 1.04 8.86
C ILE A 152 -5.91 0.39 9.72
N ARG A 153 -7.16 0.58 9.31
CA ARG A 153 -8.34 0.11 10.03
C ARG A 153 -9.13 -0.90 9.20
N TRP A 154 -9.86 -1.76 9.87
CA TRP A 154 -10.80 -2.65 9.21
C TRP A 154 -11.85 -1.82 8.44
N GLY A 155 -12.06 -2.18 7.18
CA GLY A 155 -13.12 -1.67 6.34
C GLY A 155 -14.08 -2.78 5.91
N GLU A 156 -14.85 -2.53 4.87
CA GLU A 156 -15.73 -3.53 4.27
C GLU A 156 -15.00 -4.30 3.15
N SER A 157 -15.40 -5.55 2.95
CA SER A 157 -14.89 -6.30 1.79
C SER A 157 -15.23 -5.56 0.50
N PRO A 158 -14.29 -5.45 -0.47
CA PRO A 158 -14.57 -4.82 -1.74
C PRO A 158 -15.76 -5.48 -2.46
N GLU A 159 -16.64 -4.68 -3.06
CA GLU A 159 -17.75 -5.19 -3.87
C GLU A 159 -17.28 -5.79 -5.20
N GLY A 160 -16.09 -5.39 -5.69
CA GLY A 160 -15.49 -5.86 -6.94
C GLY A 160 -14.68 -7.15 -6.79
N GLU A 161 -14.42 -7.81 -7.91
CA GLU A 161 -13.51 -8.96 -7.97
C GLU A 161 -12.07 -8.52 -7.68
N ILE A 162 -11.37 -9.25 -6.81
CA ILE A 162 -9.94 -9.04 -6.58
C ILE A 162 -9.16 -9.84 -7.62
N VAL A 163 -8.28 -9.15 -8.34
CA VAL A 163 -7.42 -9.74 -9.36
C VAL A 163 -5.95 -9.52 -9.07
N SER A 164 -5.10 -10.44 -9.51
CA SER A 164 -3.66 -10.31 -9.47
C SER A 164 -3.07 -10.05 -10.84
N THR A 165 -2.02 -9.24 -10.90
CA THR A 165 -1.29 -8.90 -12.13
C THR A 165 0.17 -8.56 -11.83
N THR A 166 0.94 -8.25 -12.85
CA THR A 166 2.32 -7.81 -12.69
C THR A 166 2.41 -6.41 -12.08
N ARG A 167 3.47 -6.18 -11.31
CA ARG A 167 3.74 -4.91 -10.63
C ARG A 167 4.16 -3.81 -11.61
N ILE A 168 4.00 -2.55 -11.17
CA ILE A 168 4.27 -1.36 -11.98
C ILE A 168 5.56 -0.67 -11.52
N GLY A 169 6.33 -0.15 -12.48
CA GLY A 169 7.51 0.69 -12.18
C GLY A 169 8.72 -0.07 -11.68
N ILE A 170 8.76 -1.39 -11.82
CA ILE A 170 9.89 -2.25 -11.48
C ILE A 170 10.64 -2.71 -12.75
N SER A 171 11.93 -3.01 -12.61
CA SER A 171 12.80 -3.49 -13.70
C SER A 171 13.27 -4.94 -13.55
N ARG A 172 12.94 -5.58 -12.42
CA ARG A 172 13.28 -6.97 -12.10
C ARG A 172 12.06 -7.67 -11.52
N GLY A 173 11.95 -9.01 -11.66
CA GLY A 173 10.79 -9.76 -11.19
C GLY A 173 9.48 -9.26 -11.81
N THR A 174 9.55 -8.79 -13.06
CA THR A 174 8.43 -8.17 -13.78
C THR A 174 7.34 -9.18 -14.15
N GLU A 175 7.67 -10.46 -14.14
CA GLU A 175 6.77 -11.58 -14.40
C GLU A 175 5.95 -12.00 -13.19
N LEU A 176 6.36 -11.59 -11.96
CA LEU A 176 5.70 -11.99 -10.73
C LEU A 176 4.35 -11.27 -10.55
N PRO A 177 3.24 -12.02 -10.34
CA PRO A 177 1.89 -11.45 -10.27
C PRO A 177 1.57 -10.93 -8.85
N TYR A 178 2.44 -10.09 -8.30
CA TYR A 178 2.36 -9.62 -6.92
C TYR A 178 1.71 -8.24 -6.75
N ARG A 179 0.97 -7.78 -7.76
CA ARG A 179 0.09 -6.62 -7.67
C ARG A 179 -1.34 -7.09 -7.60
N TYR A 180 -2.09 -6.59 -6.61
CA TYR A 180 -3.49 -6.93 -6.36
C TYR A 180 -4.32 -5.66 -6.41
N LEU A 181 -5.52 -5.77 -6.99
CA LEU A 181 -6.43 -4.64 -7.13
C LEU A 181 -7.89 -5.09 -7.17
N VAL A 182 -8.79 -4.17 -6.86
CA VAL A 182 -10.23 -4.33 -7.08
C VAL A 182 -10.52 -4.04 -8.54
N LEU A 183 -11.05 -5.02 -9.26
CA LEU A 183 -11.35 -4.90 -10.67
C LEU A 183 -12.45 -3.85 -10.89
N ASP A 184 -12.28 -3.04 -11.93
CA ASP A 184 -13.19 -1.97 -12.33
C ASP A 184 -13.34 -0.80 -11.33
N ASP A 185 -12.54 -0.76 -10.26
CA ASP A 185 -12.49 0.41 -9.39
C ASP A 185 -11.85 1.61 -10.14
N ALA A 186 -12.52 2.76 -10.09
CA ALA A 186 -12.12 3.96 -10.81
C ALA A 186 -10.81 4.58 -10.27
N ASN A 187 -10.41 4.23 -9.03
CA ASN A 187 -9.26 4.79 -8.35
C ASN A 187 -7.98 3.97 -8.53
N VAL A 188 -8.02 2.80 -9.16
CA VAL A 188 -6.79 2.03 -9.44
C VAL A 188 -5.82 2.84 -10.31
N SER A 189 -4.51 2.68 -10.07
CA SER A 189 -3.48 3.51 -10.70
C SER A 189 -3.30 3.28 -12.20
N VAL A 190 -3.70 2.12 -12.70
CA VAL A 190 -3.71 1.76 -14.13
C VAL A 190 -5.09 1.23 -14.49
N PRO A 191 -5.76 1.83 -15.49
CA PRO A 191 -7.10 1.40 -15.90
C PRO A 191 -7.19 -0.09 -16.25
N PRO A 192 -8.29 -0.76 -15.87
CA PRO A 192 -8.50 -2.20 -16.08
C PRO A 192 -8.30 -2.67 -17.54
N LYS A 193 -8.68 -1.86 -18.53
CA LYS A 193 -8.51 -2.17 -19.96
C LYS A 193 -7.05 -2.42 -20.37
N ALA A 194 -6.11 -1.70 -19.78
CA ALA A 194 -4.68 -1.91 -20.01
C ALA A 194 -4.15 -3.20 -19.35
N ILE A 195 -4.89 -3.73 -18.37
CA ILE A 195 -4.54 -4.95 -17.63
C ILE A 195 -5.03 -6.19 -18.39
N VAL A 196 -6.23 -6.16 -18.97
CA VAL A 196 -6.82 -7.28 -19.73
C VAL A 196 -5.94 -7.70 -20.89
N GLU A 197 -5.31 -6.76 -21.58
CA GLU A 197 -4.37 -7.04 -22.67
C GLU A 197 -3.07 -7.72 -22.22
N ARG A 198 -2.76 -7.71 -20.89
CA ARG A 198 -1.54 -8.29 -20.32
C ARG A 198 -1.75 -9.61 -19.57
N GLY A 199 -2.94 -10.23 -19.67
CA GLY A 199 -3.25 -11.52 -19.05
C GLY A 199 -3.50 -11.42 -17.54
N LEU A 200 -4.71 -11.01 -17.18
CA LEU A 200 -5.19 -11.06 -15.79
C LEU A 200 -5.27 -12.52 -15.32
N LYS A 201 -4.74 -12.77 -14.15
CA LYS A 201 -5.08 -13.97 -13.39
C LYS A 201 -6.00 -13.54 -12.24
N ARG A 202 -7.08 -14.29 -12.03
CA ARG A 202 -7.88 -14.15 -10.80
C ARG A 202 -6.94 -14.29 -9.61
N ALA A 203 -7.03 -13.40 -8.63
CA ALA A 203 -6.24 -13.54 -7.41
C ALA A 203 -6.66 -14.85 -6.74
N GLU A 204 -5.83 -15.87 -6.85
CA GLU A 204 -6.01 -17.08 -6.05
C GLU A 204 -5.86 -16.65 -4.59
N ARG A 205 -6.89 -16.93 -3.77
CA ARG A 205 -6.72 -16.86 -2.32
C ARG A 205 -5.55 -17.78 -2.01
N VAL A 206 -4.44 -17.18 -1.59
CA VAL A 206 -3.27 -17.95 -1.14
C VAL A 206 -3.73 -18.79 0.05
N PRO A 207 -3.66 -20.12 -0.01
CA PRO A 207 -4.17 -21.03 1.03
C PRO A 207 -3.54 -20.80 2.40
#